data_1d65126be2b7327e4a9fade282731b92
#
_entry.id   1d65126be2b7327e4a9fade282731b92
#
_cell.length_a   1.000
_cell.length_b   1.000
_cell.length_c   1.000
_cell.angle_alpha   90.00
_cell.angle_beta   90.00
_cell.angle_gamma   90.00
#
_symmetry.space_group_name_H-M   'P 1'
#
loop_
_entity.id
_entity.type
_entity.pdbx_description
1 polymer ?
#
loop_
_entity_poly.entity_id
_entity_poly.type
_entity_poly.pdbx_seq_one_letter_code
_entity_poly.pdbx_strand_id
1 'polypeptide(L)'
;MIMTTEELRRYMTTDEEDSGLEARLSALELLIRSYTNNNFQVRATRRLADLEHGAIVLQKAHKFKPGDTLQVSRSEMSDGLYTITAVEGGHLTVKEATYEEEDVYITLVSYPMDVKMGVVNLMKWEMTNRDKVGVASESISRHSVTYFDMTGDNSIMGYPKALMGFLKPYKKARFGQGVRQ
;
A
#
# COMPACT_ATOMS: atom_id res chain seq x y z
N MET A 1 -0.37 -0.24 -6.09
CA MET A 1 -0.29 -1.40 -5.14
C MET A 1 1.16 -1.58 -4.67
N ILE A 2 1.36 -1.94 -3.40
CA ILE A 2 2.72 -2.05 -2.81
C ILE A 2 3.54 -3.19 -3.44
N MET A 3 2.89 -4.29 -3.81
CA MET A 3 3.40 -5.41 -4.61
C MET A 3 2.23 -6.15 -5.25
N THR A 4 2.49 -6.94 -6.29
CA THR A 4 1.47 -7.79 -6.92
C THR A 4 1.26 -9.07 -6.11
N THR A 5 0.11 -9.74 -6.31
CA THR A 5 -0.17 -11.06 -5.70
C THR A 5 0.85 -12.10 -6.15
N GLU A 6 1.27 -12.06 -7.42
CA GLU A 6 2.33 -12.92 -7.94
C GLU A 6 3.68 -12.69 -7.23
N GLU A 7 4.06 -11.40 -7.00
CA GLU A 7 5.27 -11.07 -6.24
C GLU A 7 5.15 -11.57 -4.79
N LEU A 8 3.98 -11.41 -4.14
CA LEU A 8 3.74 -11.89 -2.78
C LEU A 8 3.91 -13.42 -2.67
N ARG A 9 3.34 -14.19 -3.62
CA ARG A 9 3.41 -15.65 -3.65
C ARG A 9 4.83 -16.21 -3.81
N ARG A 10 5.81 -15.41 -4.24
CA ARG A 10 7.23 -15.82 -4.23
C ARG A 10 7.83 -15.87 -2.81
N TYR A 11 7.22 -15.19 -1.85
CA TYR A 11 7.73 -15.07 -0.48
C TYR A 11 6.86 -15.77 0.56
N MET A 12 5.64 -16.16 0.20
CA MET A 12 4.73 -16.89 1.10
C MET A 12 3.79 -17.80 0.32
N THR A 13 3.51 -18.97 0.90
CA THR A 13 2.48 -19.88 0.39
C THR A 13 1.15 -19.57 1.05
N THR A 14 0.09 -19.49 0.27
CA THR A 14 -1.27 -19.25 0.74
C THR A 14 -2.28 -19.79 -0.27
N ASP A 15 -3.38 -20.32 0.24
CA ASP A 15 -4.52 -20.79 -0.56
C ASP A 15 -5.59 -19.70 -0.77
N GLU A 16 -5.36 -18.49 -0.21
CA GLU A 16 -6.27 -17.35 -0.39
C GLU A 16 -6.30 -16.91 -1.85
N GLU A 17 -7.49 -16.57 -2.34
CA GLU A 17 -7.69 -16.08 -3.70
C GLU A 17 -7.02 -14.71 -3.92
N ASP A 18 -6.63 -14.43 -5.15
CA ASP A 18 -5.93 -13.18 -5.50
C ASP A 18 -6.74 -11.93 -5.16
N SER A 19 -8.07 -11.99 -5.30
CA SER A 19 -8.96 -10.88 -4.92
C SER A 19 -8.86 -10.53 -3.42
N GLY A 20 -8.80 -11.53 -2.55
CA GLY A 20 -8.61 -11.37 -1.11
C GLY A 20 -7.22 -10.81 -0.78
N LEU A 21 -6.18 -11.35 -1.42
CA LEU A 21 -4.81 -10.86 -1.27
C LEU A 21 -4.66 -9.41 -1.74
N GLU A 22 -5.26 -9.03 -2.88
CA GLU A 22 -5.26 -7.65 -3.37
C GLU A 22 -5.93 -6.69 -2.40
N ALA A 23 -7.07 -7.07 -1.83
CA ALA A 23 -7.76 -6.25 -0.84
C ALA A 23 -6.91 -6.01 0.41
N ARG A 24 -6.25 -7.06 0.93
CA ARG A 24 -5.34 -6.95 2.09
C ARG A 24 -4.11 -6.11 1.78
N LEU A 25 -3.48 -6.32 0.62
CA LEU A 25 -2.32 -5.53 0.18
C LEU A 25 -2.68 -4.05 0.02
N SER A 26 -3.86 -3.74 -0.52
CA SER A 26 -4.36 -2.37 -0.64
C SER A 26 -4.61 -1.73 0.73
N ALA A 27 -5.20 -2.47 1.66
CA ALA A 27 -5.41 -1.99 3.03
C ALA A 27 -4.08 -1.72 3.75
N LEU A 28 -3.10 -2.63 3.64
CA LEU A 28 -1.75 -2.43 4.19
C LEU A 28 -1.02 -1.24 3.55
N GLU A 29 -1.17 -1.05 2.24
CA GLU A 29 -0.60 0.11 1.54
C GLU A 29 -1.12 1.43 2.14
N LEU A 30 -2.42 1.57 2.29
CA LEU A 30 -3.05 2.75 2.89
C LEU A 30 -2.61 2.95 4.34
N LEU A 31 -2.57 1.87 5.13
CA LEU A 31 -2.11 1.89 6.52
C LEU A 31 -0.66 2.39 6.62
N ILE A 32 0.25 1.82 5.80
CA ILE A 32 1.67 2.20 5.80
C ILE A 32 1.85 3.66 5.38
N ARG A 33 1.16 4.10 4.35
CA ARG A 33 1.19 5.51 3.89
C ARG A 33 0.69 6.47 4.97
N SER A 34 -0.42 6.13 5.62
CA SER A 34 -0.98 6.91 6.72
C SER A 34 -0.04 6.94 7.93
N TYR A 35 0.48 5.78 8.35
CA TYR A 35 1.36 5.67 9.52
C TYR A 35 2.69 6.40 9.32
N THR A 36 3.26 6.33 8.13
CA THR A 36 4.54 6.97 7.83
C THR A 36 4.40 8.43 7.39
N ASN A 37 3.18 8.90 7.12
CA ASN A 37 2.92 10.19 6.44
C ASN A 37 3.78 10.32 5.16
N ASN A 38 3.96 9.22 4.44
CA ASN A 38 4.82 9.14 3.28
C ASN A 38 4.10 8.46 2.12
N ASN A 39 3.98 9.15 1.01
CA ASN A 39 3.33 8.65 -0.20
C ASN A 39 4.26 7.82 -1.09
N PHE A 40 5.52 7.61 -0.69
CA PHE A 40 6.53 6.85 -1.44
C PHE A 40 6.68 7.29 -2.90
N GLN A 41 6.45 8.57 -3.15
CA GLN A 41 6.54 9.17 -4.48
C GLN A 41 7.99 9.35 -4.93
N VAL A 42 8.29 8.95 -6.15
CA VAL A 42 9.55 9.26 -6.84
C VAL A 42 9.39 10.61 -7.54
N ARG A 43 9.64 11.70 -6.83
CA ARG A 43 9.37 13.08 -7.31
C ARG A 43 9.97 13.42 -8.67
N ALA A 44 11.12 12.83 -9.02
CA ALA A 44 11.77 13.02 -10.32
C ALA A 44 10.93 12.52 -11.50
N THR A 45 9.94 11.67 -11.26
CA THR A 45 9.04 11.13 -12.30
C THR A 45 7.77 11.96 -12.50
N ARG A 46 7.55 13.01 -11.69
CA ARG A 46 6.33 13.82 -11.77
C ARG A 46 6.14 14.42 -13.16
N ARG A 47 4.94 14.27 -13.71
CA ARG A 47 4.54 14.78 -15.03
C ARG A 47 3.13 15.34 -14.96
N LEU A 48 2.82 16.27 -15.87
CA LEU A 48 1.46 16.62 -16.24
C LEU A 48 0.93 15.54 -17.18
N ALA A 49 -0.34 15.21 -17.03
CA ALA A 49 -1.06 14.24 -17.83
C ALA A 49 -2.53 14.63 -17.89
N ASP A 50 -3.21 14.11 -18.89
CA ASP A 50 -4.65 14.20 -19.01
C ASP A 50 -5.25 12.83 -18.65
N LEU A 51 -6.43 12.84 -18.06
CA LEU A 51 -7.17 11.64 -17.72
C LEU A 51 -8.28 11.44 -18.74
N GLU A 52 -8.38 10.24 -19.23
CA GLU A 52 -9.49 9.75 -20.05
C GLU A 52 -10.17 8.59 -19.30
N HIS A 53 -11.30 8.07 -19.82
CA HIS A 53 -11.97 6.92 -19.21
C HIS A 53 -11.06 5.68 -19.19
N GLY A 54 -10.53 5.34 -18.03
CA GLY A 54 -9.65 4.18 -17.83
C GLY A 54 -8.22 4.35 -18.35
N ALA A 55 -7.81 5.56 -18.70
CA ALA A 55 -6.47 5.85 -19.20
C ALA A 55 -5.88 7.15 -18.67
N ILE A 56 -4.55 7.20 -18.65
CA ILE A 56 -3.75 8.39 -18.36
C ILE A 56 -2.95 8.70 -19.62
N VAL A 57 -3.10 9.91 -20.15
CA VAL A 57 -2.49 10.33 -21.42
C VAL A 57 -1.33 11.29 -21.16
N LEU A 58 -0.18 10.97 -21.72
CA LEU A 58 1.05 11.74 -21.59
C LEU A 58 1.50 12.31 -22.93
N GLN A 59 1.73 13.60 -22.96
CA GLN A 59 2.26 14.30 -24.15
C GLN A 59 3.77 14.11 -24.33
N LYS A 60 4.49 13.68 -23.31
CA LYS A 60 5.96 13.56 -23.31
C LYS A 60 6.40 12.13 -23.03
N ALA A 61 7.58 11.78 -23.58
CA ALA A 61 8.21 10.49 -23.34
C ALA A 61 8.34 10.19 -21.81
N HIS A 62 8.07 8.94 -21.46
CA HIS A 62 8.11 8.45 -20.08
C HIS A 62 8.78 7.07 -20.02
N LYS A 63 9.01 6.59 -18.79
CA LYS A 63 9.61 5.26 -18.52
C LYS A 63 8.66 4.37 -17.71
N PHE A 64 7.38 4.72 -17.64
CA PHE A 64 6.39 3.91 -16.93
C PHE A 64 6.13 2.63 -17.71
N LYS A 65 5.80 1.57 -16.97
CA LYS A 65 5.58 0.23 -17.53
C LYS A 65 4.37 -0.44 -16.85
N PRO A 66 3.79 -1.47 -17.47
CA PRO A 66 2.75 -2.27 -16.82
C PRO A 66 3.20 -2.78 -15.45
N GLY A 67 2.30 -2.74 -14.47
CA GLY A 67 2.56 -3.05 -13.07
C GLY A 67 3.05 -1.88 -12.21
N ASP A 68 3.45 -0.76 -12.81
CA ASP A 68 3.78 0.44 -12.04
C ASP A 68 2.53 1.03 -11.39
N THR A 69 2.69 1.61 -10.21
CA THR A 69 1.65 2.36 -9.51
C THR A 69 1.94 3.85 -9.65
N LEU A 70 0.95 4.60 -10.12
CA LEU A 70 0.99 6.06 -10.21
C LEU A 70 0.09 6.67 -9.14
N GLN A 71 0.51 7.78 -8.57
CA GLN A 71 -0.36 8.65 -7.81
C GLN A 71 -0.78 9.81 -8.68
N VAL A 72 -2.10 9.94 -8.90
CA VAL A 72 -2.73 11.14 -9.45
C VAL A 72 -2.95 12.12 -8.31
N SER A 73 -2.72 13.40 -8.57
CA SER A 73 -2.90 14.49 -7.62
C SER A 73 -3.22 15.79 -8.34
N ARG A 74 -3.97 16.67 -7.69
CA ARG A 74 -4.56 17.90 -8.22
C ARG A 74 -5.63 17.66 -9.28
N SER A 75 -6.30 16.54 -9.22
CA SER A 75 -7.52 16.24 -9.90
C SER A 75 -8.69 16.77 -9.06
N GLU A 76 -9.80 17.07 -9.70
CA GLU A 76 -11.04 17.42 -8.99
C GLU A 76 -11.73 16.18 -8.42
N MET A 77 -11.68 15.06 -9.15
CA MET A 77 -12.44 13.85 -8.81
C MET A 77 -11.61 12.57 -8.81
N SER A 78 -10.38 12.59 -9.36
CA SER A 78 -9.57 11.38 -9.63
C SER A 78 -8.29 11.32 -8.78
N ASP A 79 -8.16 12.10 -7.71
CA ASP A 79 -7.01 11.98 -6.80
C ASP A 79 -6.94 10.56 -6.21
N GLY A 80 -5.84 9.83 -6.45
CA GLY A 80 -5.74 8.44 -6.01
C GLY A 80 -4.51 7.70 -6.47
N LEU A 81 -4.55 6.38 -6.28
CA LEU A 81 -3.54 5.44 -6.77
C LEU A 81 -4.10 4.65 -7.94
N TYR A 82 -3.32 4.56 -8.99
CA TYR A 82 -3.68 3.91 -10.24
C TYR A 82 -2.60 2.91 -10.64
N THR A 83 -3.02 1.71 -11.03
CA THR A 83 -2.11 0.65 -11.46
C THR A 83 -2.14 0.53 -12.98
N ILE A 84 -0.98 0.68 -13.61
CA ILE A 84 -0.85 0.58 -15.06
C ILE A 84 -1.01 -0.89 -15.47
N THR A 85 -1.92 -1.16 -16.40
CA THR A 85 -2.14 -2.50 -16.96
C THR A 85 -1.53 -2.65 -18.35
N ALA A 86 -1.52 -1.56 -19.15
CA ALA A 86 -0.90 -1.54 -20.47
C ALA A 86 -0.27 -0.18 -20.76
N VAL A 87 0.70 -0.16 -21.67
CA VAL A 87 1.39 1.07 -22.11
C VAL A 87 1.48 1.04 -23.63
N GLU A 88 0.85 2.01 -24.29
CA GLU A 88 0.87 2.18 -25.74
C GLU A 88 1.26 3.62 -26.09
N GLY A 89 2.54 3.84 -26.38
CA GLY A 89 3.05 5.19 -26.59
C GLY A 89 2.87 6.09 -25.38
N GLY A 90 2.09 7.18 -25.52
CA GLY A 90 1.75 8.08 -24.41
C GLY A 90 0.51 7.68 -23.61
N HIS A 91 -0.21 6.63 -24.00
CA HIS A 91 -1.42 6.17 -23.33
C HIS A 91 -1.07 5.06 -22.32
N LEU A 92 -1.44 5.29 -21.06
CA LEU A 92 -1.29 4.34 -19.95
C LEU A 92 -2.69 3.85 -19.56
N THR A 93 -3.04 2.62 -19.94
CA THR A 93 -4.28 2.00 -19.45
C THR A 93 -4.13 1.67 -17.97
N VAL A 94 -5.12 2.03 -17.17
CA VAL A 94 -5.11 1.79 -15.72
C VAL A 94 -6.25 0.85 -15.29
N LYS A 95 -6.06 0.18 -14.16
CA LYS A 95 -7.04 -0.77 -13.61
C LYS A 95 -8.26 -0.05 -13.06
N GLU A 96 -8.04 1.09 -12.43
CA GLU A 96 -9.05 1.88 -11.74
C GLU A 96 -9.77 2.81 -12.73
N ALA A 97 -11.03 3.13 -12.43
CA ALA A 97 -11.78 4.09 -13.24
C ALA A 97 -11.27 5.51 -13.04
N THR A 98 -11.23 6.29 -14.11
CA THR A 98 -10.87 7.71 -14.12
C THR A 98 -12.01 8.53 -14.68
N TYR A 99 -12.09 9.81 -14.27
CA TYR A 99 -12.92 10.81 -14.92
C TYR A 99 -12.08 11.58 -15.95
N GLU A 100 -12.73 12.19 -16.95
CA GLU A 100 -12.04 13.05 -17.92
C GLU A 100 -11.62 14.35 -17.23
N GLU A 101 -10.34 14.58 -17.16
CA GLU A 101 -9.72 15.77 -16.55
C GLU A 101 -8.41 16.10 -17.27
N GLU A 102 -8.11 17.38 -17.40
CA GLU A 102 -6.87 17.87 -17.98
C GLU A 102 -5.89 18.36 -16.91
N ASP A 103 -4.61 18.38 -17.24
CA ASP A 103 -3.53 19.00 -16.44
C ASP A 103 -3.41 18.46 -14.99
N VAL A 104 -3.67 17.18 -14.77
CA VAL A 104 -3.42 16.54 -13.48
C VAL A 104 -1.94 16.18 -13.31
N TYR A 105 -1.46 16.10 -12.07
CA TYR A 105 -0.12 15.57 -11.81
C TYR A 105 -0.16 14.07 -11.57
N ILE A 106 0.71 13.36 -12.28
CA ILE A 106 1.01 11.96 -11.99
C ILE A 106 2.44 11.81 -11.46
N THR A 107 2.64 10.87 -10.54
CA THR A 107 3.95 10.59 -9.95
C THR A 107 4.08 9.09 -9.68
N LEU A 108 5.19 8.47 -10.09
CA LEU A 108 5.46 7.07 -9.77
C LEU A 108 5.53 6.87 -8.25
N VAL A 109 4.85 5.85 -7.77
CA VAL A 109 4.95 5.35 -6.39
C VAL A 109 5.85 4.12 -6.40
N SER A 110 6.89 4.12 -5.58
CA SER A 110 7.83 3.01 -5.50
C SER A 110 8.18 2.73 -4.04
N TYR A 111 7.97 1.49 -3.64
CA TYR A 111 8.27 1.03 -2.29
C TYR A 111 9.64 0.35 -2.26
N PRO A 112 10.52 0.73 -1.31
CA PRO A 112 11.78 0.03 -1.07
C PRO A 112 11.58 -1.44 -0.72
N MET A 113 12.57 -2.28 -1.00
CA MET A 113 12.45 -3.73 -0.82
C MET A 113 12.25 -4.12 0.66
N ASP A 114 12.83 -3.41 1.60
CA ASP A 114 12.64 -3.64 3.04
C ASP A 114 11.19 -3.36 3.47
N VAL A 115 10.53 -2.34 2.87
CA VAL A 115 9.10 -2.09 3.07
C VAL A 115 8.27 -3.24 2.50
N LYS A 116 8.58 -3.71 1.30
CA LYS A 116 7.89 -4.86 0.69
C LYS A 116 8.05 -6.12 1.55
N MET A 117 9.25 -6.42 2.02
CA MET A 117 9.49 -7.58 2.90
C MET A 117 8.81 -7.43 4.25
N GLY A 118 8.74 -6.21 4.79
CA GLY A 118 7.95 -5.89 5.97
C GLY A 118 6.47 -6.22 5.78
N VAL A 119 5.89 -5.87 4.61
CA VAL A 119 4.50 -6.22 4.26
C VAL A 119 4.30 -7.72 4.18
N VAL A 120 5.22 -8.47 3.59
CA VAL A 120 5.17 -9.95 3.60
C VAL A 120 5.08 -10.50 5.03
N ASN A 121 5.86 -9.95 5.96
CA ASN A 121 5.82 -10.37 7.37
C ASN A 121 4.50 -9.99 8.05
N LEU A 122 3.95 -8.81 7.75
CA LEU A 122 2.62 -8.41 8.24
C LEU A 122 1.52 -9.33 7.70
N MET A 123 1.56 -9.67 6.41
CA MET A 123 0.62 -10.62 5.80
C MET A 123 0.69 -12.01 6.45
N LYS A 124 1.90 -12.55 6.64
CA LYS A 124 2.10 -13.84 7.33
C LYS A 124 1.52 -13.81 8.74
N TRP A 125 1.79 -12.73 9.48
CA TRP A 125 1.25 -12.58 10.82
C TRP A 125 -0.28 -12.49 10.81
N GLU A 126 -0.84 -11.72 9.90
CA GLU A 126 -2.28 -11.54 9.78
C GLU A 126 -3.01 -12.84 9.48
N MET A 127 -2.52 -13.62 8.54
CA MET A 127 -3.10 -14.91 8.17
C MET A 127 -3.01 -15.96 9.30
N THR A 128 -2.02 -15.83 10.17
CA THR A 128 -1.79 -16.83 11.24
C THR A 128 -2.42 -16.43 12.56
N ASN A 129 -2.52 -15.14 12.86
CA ASN A 129 -2.80 -14.66 14.21
C ASN A 129 -4.00 -13.71 14.30
N ARG A 130 -4.57 -13.22 13.20
CA ARG A 130 -5.66 -12.22 13.27
C ARG A 130 -6.88 -12.74 14.03
N ASP A 131 -7.25 -13.99 13.83
CA ASP A 131 -8.40 -14.63 14.48
C ASP A 131 -8.18 -14.86 15.98
N LYS A 132 -6.93 -14.73 16.44
CA LYS A 132 -6.52 -14.94 17.84
C LYS A 132 -6.29 -13.62 18.58
N VAL A 133 -6.53 -12.48 17.93
CA VAL A 133 -6.41 -11.17 18.57
C VAL A 133 -7.47 -11.03 19.65
N GLY A 134 -7.03 -10.71 20.87
CA GLY A 134 -7.89 -10.65 22.07
C GLY A 134 -7.93 -11.94 22.89
N VAL A 135 -7.33 -13.04 22.40
CA VAL A 135 -7.15 -14.26 23.19
C VAL A 135 -5.79 -14.20 23.88
N ALA A 136 -5.78 -14.10 25.20
CA ALA A 136 -4.53 -14.02 25.97
C ALA A 136 -3.81 -15.38 26.05
N SER A 137 -4.55 -16.46 26.24
CA SER A 137 -4.01 -17.82 26.29
C SER A 137 -5.06 -18.86 25.95
N GLU A 138 -4.62 -19.95 25.39
CA GLU A 138 -5.43 -21.15 25.15
C GLU A 138 -4.80 -22.34 25.87
N SER A 139 -5.61 -23.11 26.58
CA SER A 139 -5.18 -24.34 27.24
C SER A 139 -5.98 -25.52 26.68
N ILE A 140 -5.28 -26.44 26.02
CA ILE A 140 -5.87 -27.68 25.55
C ILE A 140 -5.14 -28.85 26.24
N SER A 141 -5.79 -29.47 27.21
CA SER A 141 -5.23 -30.58 27.99
C SER A 141 -3.93 -30.17 28.72
N ARG A 142 -2.76 -30.71 28.33
CA ARG A 142 -1.46 -30.41 28.95
C ARG A 142 -0.64 -29.35 28.20
N HIS A 143 -1.17 -28.75 27.15
CA HIS A 143 -0.50 -27.70 26.39
C HIS A 143 -1.20 -26.36 26.64
N SER A 144 -0.43 -25.37 27.07
CA SER A 144 -0.87 -23.98 27.19
C SER A 144 -0.09 -23.14 26.17
N VAL A 145 -0.81 -22.38 25.35
CA VAL A 145 -0.24 -21.42 24.39
C VAL A 145 -0.61 -20.03 24.85
N THR A 146 0.42 -19.20 25.08
CA THR A 146 0.22 -17.77 25.37
C THR A 146 0.42 -16.97 24.09
N TYR A 147 -0.56 -16.16 23.75
CA TYR A 147 -0.50 -15.31 22.56
C TYR A 147 0.13 -13.96 22.87
N PHE A 148 0.54 -13.26 21.82
CA PHE A 148 1.14 -11.94 21.96
C PHE A 148 0.11 -10.95 22.52
N ASP A 149 0.48 -10.26 23.61
CA ASP A 149 -0.34 -9.21 24.22
C ASP A 149 -0.37 -7.98 23.31
N MET A 150 -1.55 -7.72 22.72
CA MET A 150 -1.81 -6.58 21.81
C MET A 150 -2.27 -5.33 22.56
N THR A 151 -2.22 -5.33 23.91
CA THR A 151 -2.65 -4.17 24.70
C THR A 151 -1.58 -3.08 24.76
N GLY A 152 -2.04 -1.83 24.87
CA GLY A 152 -1.22 -0.67 25.19
C GLY A 152 -0.04 -0.44 24.23
N ASP A 153 1.15 -0.36 24.82
CA ASP A 153 2.38 0.01 24.10
C ASP A 153 2.96 -1.09 23.19
N ASN A 154 2.39 -2.29 23.18
CA ASN A 154 2.91 -3.43 22.43
C ASN A 154 2.37 -3.51 21.01
N SER A 155 1.34 -2.75 20.67
CA SER A 155 0.74 -2.75 19.34
C SER A 155 0.79 -1.38 18.66
N ILE A 156 0.82 -1.38 17.33
CA ILE A 156 0.74 -0.20 16.48
C ILE A 156 -0.25 -0.51 15.35
N MET A 157 -1.35 0.24 15.29
CA MET A 157 -2.38 0.09 14.25
C MET A 157 -2.91 -1.35 14.09
N GLY A 158 -3.01 -2.09 15.22
CA GLY A 158 -3.49 -3.46 15.23
C GLY A 158 -2.46 -4.53 14.86
N TYR A 159 -1.17 -4.18 14.81
CA TYR A 159 -0.05 -5.11 14.60
C TYR A 159 0.96 -5.05 15.75
N PRO A 160 1.68 -6.13 16.05
CA PRO A 160 2.78 -6.11 16.99
C PRO A 160 3.80 -5.02 16.64
N LYS A 161 4.17 -4.20 17.62
CA LYS A 161 5.12 -3.08 17.42
C LYS A 161 6.46 -3.54 16.82
N ALA A 162 6.90 -4.74 17.15
CA ALA A 162 8.11 -5.34 16.60
C ALA A 162 8.05 -5.50 15.08
N LEU A 163 6.87 -5.89 14.54
CA LEU A 163 6.66 -6.05 13.10
C LEU A 163 6.59 -4.73 12.34
N MET A 164 6.33 -3.61 13.02
CA MET A 164 6.22 -2.28 12.41
C MET A 164 7.54 -1.50 12.40
N GLY A 165 8.60 -2.08 12.97
CA GLY A 165 9.89 -1.41 13.14
C GLY A 165 10.55 -0.94 11.85
N PHE A 166 10.37 -1.69 10.76
CA PHE A 166 10.92 -1.37 9.43
C PHE A 166 10.41 -0.03 8.86
N LEU A 167 9.29 0.48 9.35
CA LEU A 167 8.71 1.74 8.89
C LEU A 167 9.33 2.99 9.53
N LYS A 168 10.11 2.85 10.59
CA LYS A 168 10.71 3.98 11.32
C LYS A 168 11.51 4.93 10.41
N PRO A 169 12.39 4.44 9.50
CA PRO A 169 13.19 5.31 8.63
C PRO A 169 12.36 6.11 7.63
N TYR A 170 11.13 5.66 7.35
CA TYR A 170 10.26 6.25 6.33
C TYR A 170 9.26 7.26 6.88
N LYS A 171 9.18 7.42 8.20
CA LYS A 171 8.27 8.39 8.83
C LYS A 171 8.67 9.81 8.46
N LYS A 172 7.69 10.58 7.99
CA LYS A 172 7.82 12.02 7.75
C LYS A 172 7.05 12.81 8.80
N ALA A 173 7.57 13.98 9.17
CA ALA A 173 6.87 14.89 10.05
C ALA A 173 5.52 15.31 9.42
N ARG A 174 4.47 15.39 10.26
CA ARG A 174 3.21 16.05 9.90
C ARG A 174 3.36 17.51 10.27
N PHE A 175 3.43 18.40 9.29
CA PHE A 175 3.36 19.83 9.52
C PHE A 175 1.88 20.23 9.63
N GLY A 176 1.51 20.66 10.85
CA GLY A 176 0.37 21.43 11.24
C GLY A 176 -0.98 21.22 10.51
N GLN A 177 -1.88 20.47 11.10
CA GLN A 177 -3.22 21.02 11.26
C GLN A 177 -3.25 21.60 12.68
N GLY A 178 -3.19 22.93 12.77
CA GLY A 178 -3.49 23.59 14.03
C GLY A 178 -4.86 23.13 14.50
N VAL A 179 -4.92 22.65 15.73
CA VAL A 179 -6.17 22.36 16.42
C VAL A 179 -6.98 23.65 16.35
N ARG A 180 -8.01 23.70 15.50
CA ARG A 180 -9.07 24.69 15.68
C ARG A 180 -9.83 24.27 16.93
N GLN A 181 -9.56 25.00 18.01
CA GLN A 181 -10.43 25.03 19.19
C GLN A 181 -11.79 25.58 18.82
#